data_3f16b7beb69d5cb9ee75c193623b61ce
#
_entry.id   3f16b7beb69d5cb9ee75c193623b61ce
#
_cell.length_a   1.000
_cell.length_b   1.000
_cell.length_c   1.000
_cell.angle_alpha   90.00
_cell.angle_beta   90.00
_cell.angle_gamma   90.00
#
_symmetry.space_group_name_H-M   'P 1'
#
loop_
_entity.id
_entity.type
_entity.pdbx_description
1 polymer ?
#
loop_
_entity_poly.entity_id
_entity_poly.type
_entity_poly.pdbx_seq_one_letter_code
_entity_poly.pdbx_strand_id
1 'polypeptide(L)'
;GIRRPLRVYTPPGYSTARKYPVLYLQHGLGNTSTEWTQRARAPIIADNLIAEGKMVPMIIVFPSGNATATPADEKQGDRTQASYGQPYHDDLLNDIIPFVEANYSVATDRANRGIAGMSMGSGQALNIGLTNLDTFDWIAVVAPAPNTRPPAELLTDTAALNRLKLFWLSVGNRDALYRVGRGVHDLAAEKGVTHIWRVDTNAHDTGAMSSNFYHFAQKLFR
;
A
#
# COMPACT_ATOMS: atom_id res chain seq x y z
N GLY A 1 -2.53 5.94 24.97
CA GLY A 1 -2.51 5.37 23.62
C GLY A 1 -1.74 4.06 23.59
N ILE A 2 -2.03 3.19 22.62
CA ILE A 2 -1.33 1.91 22.40
C ILE A 2 -0.09 2.19 21.54
N ARG A 3 1.08 1.72 21.97
CA ARG A 3 2.29 1.80 21.13
C ARG A 3 2.31 0.62 20.17
N ARG A 4 2.44 0.91 18.88
CA ARG A 4 2.60 -0.09 17.83
C ARG A 4 3.93 0.08 17.10
N PRO A 5 4.57 -1.03 16.63
CA PRO A 5 5.76 -0.94 15.82
C PRO A 5 5.48 -0.30 14.46
N LEU A 6 6.38 0.58 14.05
CA LEU A 6 6.43 1.19 12.75
C LEU A 6 7.84 1.02 12.20
N ARG A 7 7.96 0.50 10.97
CA ARG A 7 9.24 0.44 10.28
C ARG A 7 9.28 1.48 9.18
N VAL A 8 10.41 2.13 9.05
CA VAL A 8 10.60 3.16 8.01
C VAL A 8 11.89 2.87 7.27
N TYR A 9 11.81 2.78 5.97
CA TYR A 9 12.95 2.78 5.07
C TYR A 9 13.19 4.21 4.59
N THR A 10 14.44 4.64 4.65
CA THR A 10 14.92 5.88 4.02
C THR A 10 15.84 5.52 2.87
N PRO A 11 15.75 6.20 1.72
CA PRO A 11 16.55 5.85 0.56
C PRO A 11 18.04 6.13 0.78
N PRO A 12 18.95 5.48 0.04
CA PRO A 12 20.38 5.79 0.08
C PRO A 12 20.63 7.29 -0.12
N GLY A 13 21.49 7.86 0.73
CA GLY A 13 21.77 9.29 0.72
C GLY A 13 20.63 10.15 1.27
N TYR A 14 19.75 9.58 2.10
CA TYR A 14 18.71 10.36 2.78
C TYR A 14 19.29 11.54 3.54
N SER A 15 18.66 12.69 3.40
CA SER A 15 19.04 13.93 4.07
C SER A 15 17.82 14.74 4.45
N THR A 16 17.86 15.41 5.57
CA THR A 16 16.80 16.35 6.00
C THR A 16 16.78 17.65 5.18
N ALA A 17 17.81 17.90 4.36
CA ALA A 17 17.89 19.08 3.52
C ALA A 17 16.95 19.06 2.31
N ARG A 18 16.34 17.91 2.00
CA ARG A 18 15.35 17.78 0.92
C ARG A 18 14.11 17.01 1.37
N LYS A 19 12.98 17.23 0.71
CA LYS A 19 11.76 16.48 0.94
C LYS A 19 11.65 15.27 0.00
N TYR A 20 11.09 14.18 0.52
CA TYR A 20 10.91 12.93 -0.22
C TYR A 20 9.42 12.59 -0.32
N PRO A 21 8.99 11.99 -1.43
CA PRO A 21 7.68 11.36 -1.46
C PRO A 21 7.63 10.16 -0.49
N VAL A 22 6.44 9.78 -0.06
CA VAL A 22 6.24 8.71 0.92
C VAL A 22 5.22 7.69 0.44
N LEU A 23 5.58 6.41 0.59
CA LEU A 23 4.71 5.26 0.33
C LEU A 23 4.37 4.56 1.65
N TYR A 24 3.09 4.43 1.98
CA TYR A 24 2.59 3.59 3.07
C TYR A 24 2.26 2.21 2.53
N LEU A 25 3.03 1.17 2.93
CA LEU A 25 3.00 -0.17 2.35
C LEU A 25 2.52 -1.21 3.37
N GLN A 26 1.28 -1.68 3.16
CA GLN A 26 0.53 -2.52 4.10
C GLN A 26 0.84 -4.01 3.95
N HIS A 27 0.98 -4.72 5.08
CA HIS A 27 1.20 -6.17 5.09
C HIS A 27 -0.11 -6.98 4.95
N GLY A 28 0.03 -8.29 4.72
CA GLY A 28 -1.07 -9.25 4.62
C GLY A 28 -1.60 -9.72 5.99
N LEU A 29 -2.71 -10.47 5.97
CA LEU A 29 -3.35 -11.02 7.16
C LEU A 29 -2.40 -11.91 7.97
N GLY A 30 -2.35 -11.69 9.28
CA GLY A 30 -1.55 -12.49 10.21
C GLY A 30 -0.04 -12.22 10.13
N ASN A 31 0.37 -11.17 9.41
CA ASN A 31 1.75 -10.70 9.33
C ASN A 31 1.94 -9.43 10.17
N THR A 32 3.12 -8.84 10.08
CA THR A 32 3.53 -7.68 10.87
C THR A 32 4.23 -6.65 9.98
N SER A 33 4.61 -5.52 10.55
CA SER A 33 5.44 -4.50 9.91
C SER A 33 6.76 -5.04 9.30
N THR A 34 7.15 -6.29 9.61
CA THR A 34 8.38 -6.93 9.09
C THR A 34 8.19 -7.64 7.75
N GLU A 35 6.97 -7.94 7.33
CA GLU A 35 6.73 -8.79 6.16
C GLU A 35 7.41 -8.26 4.89
N TRP A 36 7.18 -7.00 4.57
CA TRP A 36 7.77 -6.38 3.40
C TRP A 36 9.30 -6.22 3.49
N THR A 37 9.82 -6.01 4.70
CA THR A 37 11.26 -5.80 4.89
C THR A 37 12.04 -7.10 4.89
N GLN A 38 11.54 -8.15 5.55
CA GLN A 38 12.27 -9.39 5.75
C GLN A 38 11.95 -10.46 4.70
N ARG A 39 10.66 -10.65 4.39
CA ARG A 39 10.22 -11.69 3.45
C ARG A 39 10.28 -11.20 2.00
N ALA A 40 9.61 -10.11 1.68
CA ALA A 40 9.59 -9.54 0.33
C ALA A 40 10.84 -8.74 -0.04
N ARG A 41 11.70 -8.42 0.94
CA ARG A 41 12.96 -7.68 0.76
C ARG A 41 12.77 -6.34 0.03
N ALA A 42 11.68 -5.65 0.28
CA ALA A 42 11.37 -4.39 -0.38
C ALA A 42 12.47 -3.32 -0.26
N PRO A 43 13.20 -3.16 0.88
CA PRO A 43 14.32 -2.23 0.97
C PRO A 43 15.45 -2.54 -0.04
N ILE A 44 15.80 -3.82 -0.20
CA ILE A 44 16.87 -4.24 -1.13
C ILE A 44 16.44 -3.99 -2.59
N ILE A 45 15.17 -4.28 -2.92
CA ILE A 45 14.62 -3.99 -4.25
C ILE A 45 14.64 -2.48 -4.51
N ALA A 46 14.26 -1.67 -3.52
CA ALA A 46 14.26 -0.22 -3.63
C ALA A 46 15.68 0.33 -3.84
N ASP A 47 16.68 -0.12 -3.05
CA ASP A 47 18.08 0.29 -3.21
C ASP A 47 18.59 0.01 -4.62
N ASN A 48 18.34 -1.20 -5.14
CA ASN A 48 18.76 -1.59 -6.47
C ASN A 48 18.07 -0.74 -7.56
N LEU A 49 16.76 -0.54 -7.47
CA LEU A 49 16.00 0.26 -8.43
C LEU A 49 16.42 1.74 -8.41
N ILE A 50 16.75 2.28 -7.25
CA ILE A 50 17.25 3.65 -7.11
C ILE A 50 18.64 3.75 -7.74
N ALA A 51 19.55 2.80 -7.46
CA ALA A 51 20.88 2.77 -8.04
C ALA A 51 20.85 2.65 -9.58
N GLU A 52 19.85 1.96 -10.13
CA GLU A 52 19.62 1.82 -11.58
C GLU A 52 18.86 3.01 -12.20
N GLY A 53 18.49 4.03 -11.42
CA GLY A 53 17.67 5.17 -11.88
C GLY A 53 16.25 4.82 -12.28
N LYS A 54 15.77 3.64 -11.86
CA LYS A 54 14.43 3.11 -12.20
C LYS A 54 13.35 3.48 -11.19
N MET A 55 13.70 3.91 -10.00
CA MET A 55 12.79 4.32 -8.93
C MET A 55 13.16 5.70 -8.41
N VAL A 56 12.16 6.53 -8.18
CA VAL A 56 12.34 7.82 -7.49
C VAL A 56 12.71 7.53 -6.04
N PRO A 57 13.79 8.13 -5.48
CA PRO A 57 14.11 7.99 -4.07
C PRO A 57 12.95 8.44 -3.19
N MET A 58 12.39 7.53 -2.40
CA MET A 58 11.23 7.76 -1.55
C MET A 58 11.42 7.16 -0.16
N ILE A 59 10.67 7.64 0.80
CA ILE A 59 10.51 7.01 2.11
C ILE A 59 9.43 5.93 1.97
N ILE A 60 9.66 4.75 2.57
CA ILE A 60 8.65 3.69 2.61
C ILE A 60 8.35 3.39 4.08
N VAL A 61 7.08 3.49 4.42
CA VAL A 61 6.56 3.23 5.76
C VAL A 61 5.86 1.89 5.77
N PHE A 62 6.23 1.01 6.69
CA PHE A 62 5.64 -0.31 6.88
C PHE A 62 4.91 -0.32 8.22
N PRO A 63 3.64 0.08 8.28
CA PRO A 63 2.89 0.09 9.53
C PRO A 63 2.49 -1.32 9.94
N SER A 64 2.15 -1.47 11.23
CA SER A 64 1.33 -2.59 11.66
C SER A 64 -0.11 -2.34 11.24
N GLY A 65 -0.65 -3.18 10.36
CA GLY A 65 -2.03 -3.06 9.87
C GLY A 65 -3.11 -3.49 10.86
N ASN A 66 -2.73 -3.79 12.11
CA ASN A 66 -3.60 -4.33 13.17
C ASN A 66 -3.81 -3.27 14.25
N ALA A 67 -4.76 -2.36 14.07
CA ALA A 67 -4.92 -1.18 14.93
C ALA A 67 -5.50 -1.48 16.31
N THR A 68 -6.15 -2.64 16.49
CA THR A 68 -6.72 -3.05 17.78
C THR A 68 -5.77 -3.94 18.59
N ALA A 69 -4.67 -4.40 17.99
CA ALA A 69 -3.73 -5.27 18.64
C ALA A 69 -2.99 -4.57 19.80
N THR A 70 -2.75 -5.29 20.89
CA THR A 70 -1.81 -4.87 21.93
C THR A 70 -0.37 -5.06 21.41
N PRO A 71 0.65 -4.41 22.00
CA PRO A 71 2.04 -4.59 21.59
C PRO A 71 2.53 -6.05 21.60
N ALA A 72 1.90 -6.90 22.40
CA ALA A 72 2.19 -8.34 22.47
C ALA A 72 1.71 -9.09 21.23
N ASP A 73 0.75 -8.57 20.48
CA ASP A 73 0.04 -9.27 19.42
C ASP A 73 0.74 -9.15 18.05
N GLU A 74 1.75 -8.30 17.93
CA GLU A 74 2.53 -8.18 16.68
C GLU A 74 3.16 -9.53 16.26
N LYS A 75 3.46 -10.40 17.23
CA LYS A 75 4.06 -11.72 16.94
C LYS A 75 3.11 -12.70 16.24
N GLN A 76 1.82 -12.50 16.33
CA GLN A 76 0.82 -13.40 15.74
C GLN A 76 -0.13 -12.71 14.75
N GLY A 77 -0.12 -11.38 14.65
CA GLY A 77 -1.04 -10.60 13.83
C GLY A 77 -2.50 -10.86 14.21
N ASP A 78 -3.24 -9.85 14.58
CA ASP A 78 -4.67 -9.99 14.83
C ASP A 78 -5.37 -10.40 13.52
N ARG A 79 -6.15 -11.48 13.56
CA ARG A 79 -6.90 -12.01 12.40
C ARG A 79 -8.38 -11.63 12.44
N THR A 80 -8.80 -10.81 13.40
CA THR A 80 -10.18 -10.35 13.46
C THR A 80 -10.46 -9.27 12.42
N GLN A 81 -11.60 -9.33 11.75
CA GLN A 81 -11.99 -8.28 10.78
C GLN A 81 -12.09 -6.88 11.41
N ALA A 82 -12.32 -6.80 12.72
CA ALA A 82 -12.39 -5.53 13.44
C ALA A 82 -11.09 -4.73 13.37
N SER A 83 -9.93 -5.41 13.33
CA SER A 83 -8.62 -4.74 13.29
C SER A 83 -8.26 -4.16 11.92
N TYR A 84 -8.93 -4.58 10.84
CA TYR A 84 -8.58 -4.21 9.46
C TYR A 84 -9.43 -3.09 8.88
N GLY A 85 -10.48 -2.70 9.58
CA GLY A 85 -11.46 -1.72 9.11
C GLY A 85 -11.17 -0.31 9.61
N GLN A 86 -12.20 0.32 10.16
CA GLN A 86 -12.15 1.70 10.61
C GLN A 86 -11.01 2.00 11.61
N PRO A 87 -10.69 1.14 12.60
CA PRO A 87 -9.59 1.43 13.53
C PRO A 87 -8.24 1.64 12.82
N TYR A 88 -7.93 0.84 11.80
CA TYR A 88 -6.69 1.04 11.05
C TYR A 88 -6.75 2.27 10.13
N HIS A 89 -7.90 2.54 9.54
CA HIS A 89 -8.12 3.77 8.75
C HIS A 89 -7.80 5.01 9.61
N ASP A 90 -8.36 5.07 10.80
CA ASP A 90 -8.17 6.19 11.73
C ASP A 90 -6.73 6.29 12.22
N ASP A 91 -6.10 5.15 12.54
CA ASP A 91 -4.70 5.07 12.93
C ASP A 91 -3.76 5.59 11.83
N LEU A 92 -4.00 5.19 10.57
CA LEU A 92 -3.18 5.66 9.46
C LEU A 92 -3.28 7.16 9.24
N LEU A 93 -4.50 7.71 9.22
CA LEU A 93 -4.73 9.12 8.89
C LEU A 93 -4.43 10.06 10.06
N ASN A 94 -4.73 9.66 11.29
CA ASN A 94 -4.67 10.56 12.44
C ASN A 94 -3.41 10.39 13.28
N ASP A 95 -2.73 9.24 13.20
CA ASP A 95 -1.55 8.95 14.01
C ASP A 95 -0.30 8.69 13.15
N ILE A 96 -0.35 7.75 12.19
CA ILE A 96 0.84 7.32 11.45
C ILE A 96 1.32 8.40 10.49
N ILE A 97 0.43 8.99 9.67
CA ILE A 97 0.80 10.05 8.71
C ILE A 97 1.38 11.25 9.47
N PRO A 98 0.71 11.83 10.47
CA PRO A 98 1.26 12.94 11.26
C PRO A 98 2.60 12.61 11.94
N PHE A 99 2.74 11.39 12.47
CA PHE A 99 4.02 10.97 13.07
C PHE A 99 5.15 10.94 12.05
N VAL A 100 4.91 10.41 10.86
CA VAL A 100 5.92 10.34 9.79
C VAL A 100 6.30 11.74 9.32
N GLU A 101 5.34 12.63 9.15
CA GLU A 101 5.56 14.00 8.72
C GLU A 101 6.34 14.83 9.76
N ALA A 102 6.13 14.55 11.05
CA ALA A 102 6.85 15.21 12.14
C ALA A 102 8.29 14.71 12.32
N ASN A 103 8.59 13.46 11.94
CA ASN A 103 9.88 12.81 12.26
C ASN A 103 10.78 12.56 11.04
N TYR A 104 10.24 12.65 9.82
CA TYR A 104 10.99 12.40 8.58
C TYR A 104 10.80 13.55 7.59
N SER A 105 11.77 13.74 6.70
CA SER A 105 11.73 14.80 5.71
C SER A 105 10.88 14.40 4.50
N VAL A 106 9.56 14.33 4.68
CA VAL A 106 8.59 13.99 3.63
C VAL A 106 7.92 15.23 3.04
N ALA A 107 7.55 15.16 1.76
CA ALA A 107 6.61 16.10 1.15
C ALA A 107 5.19 15.69 1.59
N THR A 108 4.38 16.67 2.03
CA THR A 108 3.11 16.40 2.73
C THR A 108 1.88 16.52 1.85
N ASP A 109 2.05 16.94 0.60
CA ASP A 109 0.96 17.04 -0.35
C ASP A 109 0.58 15.67 -0.96
N ARG A 110 -0.65 15.58 -1.49
CA ARG A 110 -1.18 14.33 -2.07
C ARG A 110 -0.35 13.80 -3.24
N ALA A 111 0.26 14.69 -4.04
CA ALA A 111 1.06 14.31 -5.20
C ALA A 111 2.34 13.55 -4.81
N ASN A 112 2.75 13.67 -3.56
CA ASN A 112 3.91 13.00 -2.97
C ASN A 112 3.53 11.91 -1.95
N ARG A 113 2.26 11.50 -1.89
CA ARG A 113 1.80 10.47 -0.94
C ARG A 113 1.13 9.31 -1.65
N GLY A 114 1.64 8.09 -1.40
CA GLY A 114 1.13 6.84 -1.95
C GLY A 114 0.73 5.85 -0.87
N ILE A 115 -0.21 4.97 -1.21
CA ILE A 115 -0.63 3.84 -0.38
C ILE A 115 -0.60 2.56 -1.21
N ALA A 116 -0.06 1.50 -0.63
CA ALA A 116 -0.01 0.21 -1.30
C ALA A 116 -0.15 -0.95 -0.30
N GLY A 117 -0.41 -2.15 -0.81
CA GLY A 117 -0.46 -3.34 0.03
C GLY A 117 -0.70 -4.62 -0.74
N MET A 118 -0.62 -5.75 -0.03
CA MET A 118 -0.97 -7.05 -0.55
C MET A 118 -2.02 -7.72 0.33
N SER A 119 -2.93 -8.51 -0.29
CA SER A 119 -3.91 -9.29 0.43
C SER A 119 -4.83 -8.40 1.29
N MET A 120 -4.91 -8.65 2.59
CA MET A 120 -5.57 -7.76 3.55
C MET A 120 -5.11 -6.29 3.38
N GLY A 121 -3.81 -6.07 3.25
CA GLY A 121 -3.25 -4.72 3.04
C GLY A 121 -3.71 -4.08 1.73
N SER A 122 -4.02 -4.87 0.69
CA SER A 122 -4.67 -4.38 -0.53
C SER A 122 -6.07 -3.87 -0.27
N GLY A 123 -6.86 -4.61 0.51
CA GLY A 123 -8.20 -4.17 0.90
C GLY A 123 -8.15 -2.88 1.70
N GLN A 124 -7.20 -2.77 2.64
CA GLN A 124 -6.96 -1.52 3.38
C GLN A 124 -6.56 -0.38 2.44
N ALA A 125 -5.61 -0.61 1.52
CA ALA A 125 -5.15 0.40 0.58
C ALA A 125 -6.25 0.87 -0.38
N LEU A 126 -7.10 -0.05 -0.87
CA LEU A 126 -8.27 0.30 -1.68
C LEU A 126 -9.29 1.10 -0.87
N ASN A 127 -9.68 0.60 0.31
CA ASN A 127 -10.69 1.24 1.13
C ASN A 127 -10.28 2.64 1.56
N ILE A 128 -9.03 2.81 1.99
CA ILE A 128 -8.52 4.11 2.46
C ILE A 128 -8.16 5.01 1.28
N GLY A 129 -7.42 4.52 0.30
CA GLY A 129 -6.92 5.32 -0.81
C GLY A 129 -8.04 5.89 -1.68
N LEU A 130 -9.03 5.05 -2.03
CA LEU A 130 -10.14 5.48 -2.90
C LEU A 130 -11.20 6.33 -2.17
N THR A 131 -11.22 6.34 -0.84
CA THR A 131 -12.12 7.21 -0.06
C THR A 131 -11.44 8.48 0.46
N ASN A 132 -10.12 8.63 0.25
CA ASN A 132 -9.34 9.79 0.68
C ASN A 132 -8.49 10.33 -0.47
N LEU A 133 -9.15 10.67 -1.58
CA LEU A 133 -8.50 11.16 -2.81
C LEU A 133 -7.81 12.52 -2.65
N ASP A 134 -8.11 13.26 -1.60
CA ASP A 134 -7.40 14.49 -1.24
C ASP A 134 -6.09 14.21 -0.46
N THR A 135 -5.88 12.95 -0.06
CA THR A 135 -4.70 12.52 0.69
C THR A 135 -3.71 11.75 -0.17
N PHE A 136 -4.20 10.94 -1.12
CA PHE A 136 -3.37 10.04 -1.91
C PHE A 136 -3.57 10.25 -3.42
N ASP A 137 -2.46 10.32 -4.18
CA ASP A 137 -2.47 10.31 -5.65
C ASP A 137 -1.98 8.98 -6.25
N TRP A 138 -1.36 8.11 -5.43
CA TRP A 138 -0.71 6.89 -5.88
C TRP A 138 -1.24 5.71 -5.09
N ILE A 139 -1.95 4.80 -5.77
CA ILE A 139 -2.55 3.62 -5.15
C ILE A 139 -2.05 2.38 -5.89
N ALA A 140 -1.43 1.44 -5.16
CA ALA A 140 -0.95 0.19 -5.76
C ALA A 140 -1.33 -1.01 -4.89
N VAL A 141 -2.09 -1.95 -5.46
CA VAL A 141 -2.59 -3.11 -4.73
C VAL A 141 -2.27 -4.42 -5.42
N VAL A 142 -1.95 -5.41 -4.60
CA VAL A 142 -1.59 -6.77 -5.02
C VAL A 142 -2.54 -7.76 -4.35
N ALA A 143 -3.26 -8.53 -5.14
CA ALA A 143 -4.20 -9.56 -4.68
C ALA A 143 -5.21 -9.03 -3.64
N PRO A 144 -6.14 -8.14 -4.01
CA PRO A 144 -7.17 -7.64 -3.11
C PRO A 144 -7.94 -8.76 -2.41
N ALA A 145 -8.09 -8.65 -1.08
CA ALA A 145 -8.73 -9.65 -0.24
C ALA A 145 -10.20 -9.30 0.05
N PRO A 146 -10.97 -10.23 0.63
CA PRO A 146 -12.40 -10.03 0.93
C PRO A 146 -12.72 -8.90 1.93
N ASN A 147 -11.73 -8.32 2.61
CA ASN A 147 -11.89 -7.10 3.40
C ASN A 147 -11.99 -5.82 2.52
N THR A 148 -11.81 -5.94 1.20
CA THR A 148 -12.12 -4.85 0.26
C THR A 148 -13.63 -4.59 0.29
N ARG A 149 -14.01 -3.33 0.48
CA ARG A 149 -15.41 -2.91 0.35
C ARG A 149 -15.91 -3.20 -1.07
N PRO A 150 -17.23 -3.37 -1.25
CA PRO A 150 -17.79 -3.56 -2.59
C PRO A 150 -17.24 -2.52 -3.58
N PRO A 151 -16.71 -2.94 -4.74
CA PRO A 151 -16.12 -1.99 -5.70
C PRO A 151 -17.08 -0.87 -6.12
N ALA A 152 -18.40 -1.15 -6.14
CA ALA A 152 -19.41 -0.15 -6.44
C ALA A 152 -19.46 1.00 -5.43
N GLU A 153 -19.07 0.77 -4.18
CA GLU A 153 -18.99 1.80 -3.14
C GLU A 153 -17.69 2.61 -3.21
N LEU A 154 -16.63 2.02 -3.76
CA LEU A 154 -15.31 2.65 -3.87
C LEU A 154 -15.13 3.44 -5.17
N LEU A 155 -15.76 2.99 -6.26
CA LEU A 155 -15.61 3.56 -7.60
C LEU A 155 -16.81 4.47 -7.94
N THR A 156 -17.12 5.43 -7.08
CA THR A 156 -18.32 6.30 -7.21
C THR A 156 -18.04 7.57 -8.00
N ASP A 157 -16.90 8.22 -7.80
CA ASP A 157 -16.52 9.47 -8.48
C ASP A 157 -15.42 9.19 -9.52
N THR A 158 -15.84 8.81 -10.72
CA THR A 158 -14.92 8.50 -11.84
C THR A 158 -14.03 9.71 -12.20
N ALA A 159 -14.55 10.93 -12.12
CA ALA A 159 -13.77 12.11 -12.43
C ALA A 159 -12.63 12.34 -11.44
N ALA A 160 -12.91 12.16 -10.14
CA ALA A 160 -11.88 12.25 -9.10
C ALA A 160 -10.87 11.10 -9.20
N LEU A 161 -11.35 9.87 -9.45
CA LEU A 161 -10.49 8.69 -9.63
C LEU A 161 -9.54 8.83 -10.82
N ASN A 162 -9.99 9.41 -11.92
CA ASN A 162 -9.17 9.66 -13.11
C ASN A 162 -8.12 10.78 -12.93
N ARG A 163 -8.10 11.48 -11.79
CA ARG A 163 -7.01 12.39 -11.41
C ARG A 163 -5.86 11.69 -10.67
N LEU A 164 -6.04 10.43 -10.25
CA LEU A 164 -4.96 9.64 -9.66
C LEU A 164 -3.77 9.57 -10.62
N LYS A 165 -2.57 9.74 -10.10
CA LYS A 165 -1.32 9.59 -10.86
C LYS A 165 -1.01 8.13 -11.16
N LEU A 166 -1.40 7.23 -10.25
CA LEU A 166 -1.32 5.79 -10.43
C LEU A 166 -2.48 5.10 -9.71
N PHE A 167 -3.21 4.28 -10.43
CA PHE A 167 -4.05 3.24 -9.86
C PHE A 167 -3.59 1.89 -10.43
N TRP A 168 -2.83 1.14 -9.63
CA TRP A 168 -2.28 -0.16 -9.99
C TRP A 168 -3.07 -1.27 -9.31
N LEU A 169 -3.55 -2.21 -10.11
CA LEU A 169 -4.22 -3.44 -9.67
C LEU A 169 -3.43 -4.64 -10.21
N SER A 170 -3.07 -5.57 -9.34
CA SER A 170 -2.40 -6.79 -9.77
C SER A 170 -2.83 -8.01 -8.97
N VAL A 171 -2.73 -9.18 -9.60
CA VAL A 171 -2.97 -10.47 -8.95
C VAL A 171 -2.36 -11.59 -9.79
N GLY A 172 -1.89 -12.65 -9.15
CA GLY A 172 -1.43 -13.84 -9.85
C GLY A 172 -2.59 -14.69 -10.39
N ASN A 173 -2.41 -15.33 -11.56
CA ASN A 173 -3.45 -16.20 -12.14
C ASN A 173 -3.64 -17.52 -11.36
N ARG A 174 -2.71 -17.84 -10.45
CA ARG A 174 -2.78 -18.99 -9.51
C ARG A 174 -3.15 -18.57 -8.09
N ASP A 175 -3.46 -17.29 -7.87
CA ASP A 175 -3.87 -16.75 -6.58
C ASP A 175 -5.35 -17.04 -6.34
N ALA A 176 -5.70 -17.56 -5.16
CA ALA A 176 -7.08 -17.81 -4.77
C ALA A 176 -7.95 -16.53 -4.73
N LEU A 177 -7.30 -15.37 -4.60
CA LEU A 177 -7.97 -14.06 -4.59
C LEU A 177 -8.15 -13.45 -6.00
N TYR A 178 -7.79 -14.18 -7.06
CA TYR A 178 -7.91 -13.71 -8.45
C TYR A 178 -9.29 -13.11 -8.76
N ARG A 179 -10.37 -13.78 -8.30
CA ARG A 179 -11.74 -13.31 -8.56
C ARG A 179 -12.05 -11.97 -7.89
N VAL A 180 -11.50 -11.72 -6.71
CA VAL A 180 -11.70 -10.44 -6.00
C VAL A 180 -11.01 -9.31 -6.76
N GLY A 181 -9.72 -9.50 -7.11
CA GLY A 181 -8.97 -8.52 -7.90
C GLY A 181 -9.58 -8.27 -9.27
N ARG A 182 -10.05 -9.34 -9.95
CA ARG A 182 -10.74 -9.26 -11.23
C ARG A 182 -12.04 -8.44 -11.13
N GLY A 183 -12.82 -8.62 -10.07
CA GLY A 183 -14.07 -7.85 -9.87
C GLY A 183 -13.83 -6.35 -9.71
N VAL A 184 -12.74 -5.95 -9.04
CA VAL A 184 -12.35 -4.52 -8.96
C VAL A 184 -11.94 -4.00 -10.33
N HIS A 185 -11.13 -4.77 -11.08
CA HIS A 185 -10.71 -4.41 -12.44
C HIS A 185 -11.88 -4.26 -13.39
N ASP A 186 -12.76 -5.26 -13.46
CA ASP A 186 -13.87 -5.28 -14.40
C ASP A 186 -14.79 -4.05 -14.20
N LEU A 187 -15.13 -3.72 -12.95
CA LEU A 187 -15.96 -2.55 -12.66
C LEU A 187 -15.22 -1.23 -12.92
N ALA A 188 -13.92 -1.16 -12.62
CA ALA A 188 -13.12 0.03 -12.94
C ALA A 188 -13.05 0.27 -14.45
N ALA A 189 -12.88 -0.79 -15.23
CA ALA A 189 -12.89 -0.73 -16.69
C ALA A 189 -14.28 -0.33 -17.24
N GLU A 190 -15.35 -0.92 -16.74
CA GLU A 190 -16.73 -0.59 -17.09
C GLU A 190 -17.04 0.88 -16.86
N LYS A 191 -16.59 1.43 -15.73
CA LYS A 191 -16.78 2.83 -15.36
C LYS A 191 -15.81 3.81 -16.05
N GLY A 192 -14.86 3.32 -16.85
CA GLY A 192 -13.85 4.17 -17.47
C GLY A 192 -12.83 4.78 -16.49
N VAL A 193 -12.60 4.11 -15.36
CA VAL A 193 -11.54 4.52 -14.42
C VAL A 193 -10.19 4.07 -14.94
N THR A 194 -9.29 5.02 -15.16
CA THR A 194 -7.94 4.75 -15.65
C THR A 194 -7.13 3.99 -14.60
N HIS A 195 -6.65 2.80 -14.95
CA HIS A 195 -5.84 1.97 -14.06
C HIS A 195 -4.93 1.03 -14.85
N ILE A 196 -3.90 0.51 -14.19
CA ILE A 196 -3.07 -0.58 -14.71
C ILE A 196 -3.59 -1.88 -14.13
N TRP A 197 -3.95 -2.83 -15.00
CA TRP A 197 -4.27 -4.20 -14.64
C TRP A 197 -3.12 -5.12 -15.03
N ARG A 198 -2.52 -5.80 -14.03
CA ARG A 198 -1.44 -6.74 -14.24
C ARG A 198 -1.80 -8.11 -13.67
N VAL A 199 -1.74 -9.13 -14.52
CA VAL A 199 -1.84 -10.53 -14.12
C VAL A 199 -0.49 -11.19 -14.34
N ASP A 200 0.06 -11.82 -13.32
CA ASP A 200 1.28 -12.62 -13.41
C ASP A 200 1.01 -14.10 -13.12
N THR A 201 2.05 -14.94 -13.08
CA THR A 201 1.94 -16.38 -12.85
C THR A 201 2.17 -16.79 -11.40
N ASN A 202 2.26 -15.84 -10.46
CA ASN A 202 2.46 -16.14 -9.05
C ASN A 202 1.17 -16.71 -8.42
N ALA A 203 1.35 -17.36 -7.28
CA ALA A 203 0.29 -17.66 -6.33
C ALA A 203 0.23 -16.55 -5.26
N HIS A 204 -0.46 -16.80 -4.15
CA HIS A 204 -0.53 -15.88 -3.02
C HIS A 204 0.70 -16.02 -2.12
N ASP A 205 1.85 -15.55 -2.59
CA ASP A 205 3.14 -15.82 -1.94
C ASP A 205 4.09 -14.61 -1.94
N THR A 206 5.26 -14.80 -1.34
CA THR A 206 6.31 -13.77 -1.27
C THR A 206 6.85 -13.39 -2.64
N GLY A 207 6.83 -14.32 -3.61
CA GLY A 207 7.22 -14.05 -4.99
C GLY A 207 6.31 -13.01 -5.64
N ALA A 208 4.99 -13.13 -5.40
CA ALA A 208 4.01 -12.13 -5.83
C ALA A 208 4.30 -10.76 -5.22
N MET A 209 4.64 -10.70 -3.91
CA MET A 209 4.99 -9.45 -3.23
C MET A 209 6.20 -8.78 -3.90
N SER A 210 7.31 -9.50 -3.97
CA SER A 210 8.58 -8.97 -4.50
C SER A 210 8.47 -8.55 -5.96
N SER A 211 7.86 -9.40 -6.79
CA SER A 211 7.65 -9.13 -8.22
C SER A 211 6.77 -7.90 -8.44
N ASN A 212 5.64 -7.81 -7.76
CA ASN A 212 4.74 -6.67 -7.94
C ASN A 212 5.33 -5.38 -7.37
N PHE A 213 6.01 -5.42 -6.22
CA PHE A 213 6.75 -4.27 -5.70
C PHE A 213 7.78 -3.76 -6.72
N TYR A 214 8.60 -4.66 -7.29
CA TYR A 214 9.56 -4.31 -8.33
C TYR A 214 8.91 -3.56 -9.50
N HIS A 215 7.72 -3.96 -9.92
CA HIS A 215 7.05 -3.35 -11.08
C HIS A 215 6.37 -2.02 -10.75
N PHE A 216 5.57 -1.95 -9.66
CA PHE A 216 4.84 -0.72 -9.37
C PHE A 216 5.73 0.38 -8.78
N ALA A 217 6.77 0.03 -8.01
CA ALA A 217 7.70 1.01 -7.44
C ALA A 217 8.39 1.88 -8.50
N GLN A 218 8.64 1.32 -9.67
CA GLN A 218 9.21 2.05 -10.81
C GLN A 218 8.25 3.08 -11.42
N LYS A 219 6.98 3.04 -11.09
CA LYS A 219 5.95 3.95 -11.62
C LYS A 219 5.53 5.02 -10.64
N LEU A 220 5.86 4.85 -9.36
CA LEU A 220 5.50 5.79 -8.30
C LEU A 220 6.28 7.11 -8.42
N PHE A 221 5.58 8.21 -8.20
CA PHE A 221 6.13 9.57 -8.07
C PHE A 221 6.89 10.09 -9.31
N ARG A 222 6.48 9.63 -10.51
CA ARG A 222 7.01 10.08 -11.80
C ARG A 222 6.11 11.07 -12.52
#